data_3905fb0765e267a79c23899cf235f155
#
_entry.id   3905fb0765e267a79c23899cf235f155
#
_cell.length_a   1.000
_cell.length_b   1.000
_cell.length_c   1.000
_cell.angle_alpha   90.00
_cell.angle_beta   90.00
_cell.angle_gamma   90.00
#
_symmetry.space_group_name_H-M   'P 1'
#
loop_
_entity.id
_entity.type
_entity.pdbx_description
1 polymer ?
#
loop_
_entity_poly.entity_id
_entity_poly.type
_entity_poly.pdbx_seq_one_letter_code
_entity_poly.pdbx_strand_id
1 'polypeptide(L)'
;FKTILSDNYYYSIMWRTIKMALLATFITLFCAYPVAETMARTKGGKKSAFVIALVFPMMLGSVIRSMGWMGLLSKSGLVNKLLIQMGIIEEALKLMYTEGAVIAAVISMELPLMILTLVTAIESINPDLEQAALNMGASKAQAFLRIKLPLTVPGIIAGTSLVFVQSMNTYSTAKMIGGAKIQTMATAIYAEMNELLNWPAAAALSLILLVFTLAVTYVYAHILETRYVKVMHL
;
A
#
# COMPACT_ATOMS: atom_id res chain seq x y z
N PHE A 1 18.82 13.08 -20.09
CA PHE A 1 17.71 12.14 -20.34
C PHE A 1 18.16 10.89 -21.13
N LYS A 2 18.82 11.02 -22.30
CA LYS A 2 19.23 9.85 -23.12
C LYS A 2 20.11 8.88 -22.30
N THR A 3 21.05 9.37 -21.53
CA THR A 3 21.95 8.57 -20.71
C THR A 3 21.22 7.78 -19.62
N ILE A 4 20.23 8.41 -18.98
CA ILE A 4 19.43 7.77 -17.91
C ILE A 4 18.50 6.71 -18.49
N LEU A 5 17.86 6.98 -19.63
CA LEU A 5 16.92 6.05 -20.26
C LEU A 5 17.62 4.85 -20.93
N SER A 6 18.92 4.93 -21.22
CA SER A 6 19.71 3.81 -21.78
C SER A 6 20.49 3.03 -20.71
N ASP A 7 20.48 3.48 -19.46
CA ASP A 7 21.20 2.82 -18.39
C ASP A 7 20.35 1.71 -17.74
N ASN A 8 20.81 0.48 -17.90
CA ASN A 8 20.16 -0.71 -17.37
C ASN A 8 20.00 -0.68 -15.83
N TYR A 9 20.82 0.11 -15.15
CA TYR A 9 20.76 0.32 -13.71
C TYR A 9 19.45 1.01 -13.29
N TYR A 10 19.11 2.15 -13.89
CA TYR A 10 17.87 2.87 -13.56
C TYR A 10 16.61 2.12 -13.98
N TYR A 11 16.70 1.36 -15.07
CA TYR A 11 15.61 0.50 -15.49
C TYR A 11 15.33 -0.61 -14.46
N SER A 12 16.36 -1.25 -13.94
CA SER A 12 16.22 -2.29 -12.91
C SER A 12 15.63 -1.75 -11.60
N ILE A 13 16.03 -0.54 -11.19
CA ILE A 13 15.49 0.15 -10.00
C ILE A 13 14.03 0.53 -10.23
N MET A 14 13.66 1.05 -11.39
CA MET A 14 12.28 1.38 -11.73
C MET A 14 11.41 0.14 -11.67
N TRP A 15 11.82 -0.96 -12.30
CA TRP A 15 11.10 -2.22 -12.27
C TRP A 15 10.88 -2.74 -10.84
N ARG A 16 11.94 -2.69 -10.01
CA ARG A 16 11.86 -3.05 -8.59
C ARG A 16 10.86 -2.17 -7.85
N THR A 17 10.91 -0.86 -8.05
CA THR A 17 9.99 0.08 -7.40
C THR A 17 8.54 -0.23 -7.76
N ILE A 18 8.25 -0.45 -9.05
CA ILE A 18 6.92 -0.81 -9.54
C ILE A 18 6.44 -2.12 -8.90
N LYS A 19 7.27 -3.17 -8.97
CA LYS A 19 6.95 -4.48 -8.39
C LYS A 19 6.61 -4.38 -6.91
N MET A 20 7.44 -3.67 -6.14
CA MET A 20 7.23 -3.50 -4.70
C MET A 20 5.97 -2.69 -4.41
N ALA A 21 5.72 -1.60 -5.15
CA ALA A 21 4.53 -0.78 -5.00
C ALA A 21 3.25 -1.55 -5.35
N LEU A 22 3.24 -2.31 -6.44
CA LEU A 22 2.09 -3.15 -6.81
C LEU A 22 1.81 -4.23 -5.78
N LEU A 23 2.84 -4.96 -5.32
CA LEU A 23 2.69 -5.98 -4.29
C LEU A 23 2.18 -5.38 -2.98
N ALA A 24 2.77 -4.26 -2.54
CA ALA A 24 2.31 -3.57 -1.33
C ALA A 24 0.85 -3.13 -1.47
N THR A 25 0.47 -2.51 -2.58
CA THR A 25 -0.91 -2.05 -2.82
C THR A 25 -1.90 -3.20 -2.82
N PHE A 26 -1.60 -4.29 -3.52
CA PHE A 26 -2.49 -5.45 -3.61
C PHE A 26 -2.68 -6.13 -2.25
N ILE A 27 -1.58 -6.36 -1.51
CA ILE A 27 -1.66 -6.98 -0.19
C ILE A 27 -2.37 -6.06 0.80
N THR A 28 -2.10 -4.74 0.75
CA THR A 28 -2.79 -3.75 1.59
C THR A 28 -4.29 -3.77 1.34
N LEU A 29 -4.74 -3.81 0.08
CA LEU A 29 -6.16 -3.90 -0.26
C LEU A 29 -6.79 -5.16 0.34
N PHE A 30 -6.13 -6.31 0.16
CA PHE A 30 -6.65 -7.58 0.65
C PHE A 30 -6.76 -7.63 2.18
N CYS A 31 -5.78 -7.07 2.89
CA CYS A 31 -5.80 -6.97 4.35
C CYS A 31 -6.78 -5.89 4.86
N ALA A 32 -6.90 -4.76 4.15
CA ALA A 32 -7.72 -3.64 4.57
C ALA A 32 -9.22 -3.89 4.38
N TYR A 33 -9.62 -4.61 3.33
CA TYR A 33 -11.03 -4.79 2.98
C TYR A 33 -11.88 -5.42 4.11
N PRO A 34 -11.49 -6.56 4.73
CA PRO A 34 -12.26 -7.15 5.81
C PRO A 34 -12.31 -6.25 7.05
N VAL A 35 -11.26 -5.48 7.32
CA VAL A 35 -11.22 -4.53 8.43
C VAL A 35 -12.17 -3.36 8.14
N ALA A 36 -12.14 -2.81 6.93
CA ALA A 36 -13.03 -1.74 6.51
C ALA A 36 -14.50 -2.16 6.57
N GLU A 37 -14.82 -3.38 6.15
CA GLU A 37 -16.17 -3.95 6.21
C GLU A 37 -16.68 -4.03 7.64
N THR A 38 -15.87 -4.52 8.58
CA THR A 38 -16.26 -4.60 10.01
C THR A 38 -16.40 -3.21 10.63
N MET A 39 -15.52 -2.27 10.25
CA MET A 39 -15.52 -0.91 10.75
C MET A 39 -16.74 -0.13 10.23
N ALA A 40 -17.11 -0.26 8.95
CA ALA A 40 -18.28 0.38 8.34
C ALA A 40 -19.60 -0.07 9.03
N ARG A 41 -19.66 -1.30 9.51
CA ARG A 41 -20.83 -1.82 10.26
C ARG A 41 -20.84 -1.41 11.75
N THR A 42 -19.72 -0.90 12.25
CA THR A 42 -19.59 -0.51 13.67
C THR A 42 -20.14 0.90 13.89
N LYS A 43 -20.92 1.09 14.97
CA LYS A 43 -21.54 2.39 15.30
C LYS A 43 -21.06 2.90 16.66
N GLY A 44 -21.24 4.21 16.88
CA GLY A 44 -21.00 4.86 18.17
C GLY A 44 -19.52 4.93 18.58
N GLY A 45 -19.24 4.90 19.87
CA GLY A 45 -17.90 5.10 20.44
C GLY A 45 -16.85 4.08 19.96
N LYS A 46 -17.27 2.86 19.64
CA LYS A 46 -16.36 1.84 19.09
C LYS A 46 -15.79 2.27 17.73
N LYS A 47 -16.59 2.86 16.86
CA LYS A 47 -16.13 3.39 15.57
C LYS A 47 -15.11 4.50 15.77
N SER A 48 -15.38 5.44 16.69
CA SER A 48 -14.42 6.53 17.00
C SER A 48 -13.09 5.96 17.52
N ALA A 49 -13.11 4.94 18.37
CA ALA A 49 -11.90 4.29 18.85
C ALA A 49 -11.10 3.63 17.72
N PHE A 50 -11.77 2.97 16.76
CA PHE A 50 -11.10 2.44 15.55
C PHE A 50 -10.46 3.54 14.71
N VAL A 51 -11.18 4.64 14.46
CA VAL A 51 -10.65 5.78 13.70
C VAL A 51 -9.39 6.33 14.38
N ILE A 52 -9.45 6.57 15.71
CA ILE A 52 -8.31 7.07 16.48
C ILE A 52 -7.13 6.10 16.39
N ALA A 53 -7.37 4.79 16.53
CA ALA A 53 -6.32 3.78 16.45
C ALA A 53 -5.64 3.73 15.06
N LEU A 54 -6.38 4.03 13.98
CA LEU A 54 -5.84 4.11 12.62
C LEU A 54 -5.13 5.44 12.35
N VAL A 55 -5.71 6.55 12.78
CA VAL A 55 -5.16 7.89 12.51
C VAL A 55 -3.92 8.18 13.36
N PHE A 56 -3.88 7.73 14.61
CA PHE A 56 -2.76 8.00 15.52
C PHE A 56 -1.39 7.56 14.94
N PRO A 57 -1.21 6.34 14.41
CA PRO A 57 0.04 5.97 13.74
C PRO A 57 0.35 6.80 12.50
N MET A 58 -0.67 7.29 11.76
CA MET A 58 -0.45 8.13 10.58
C MET A 58 0.13 9.50 10.94
N MET A 59 -0.15 10.01 12.15
CA MET A 59 0.43 11.28 12.64
C MET A 59 1.94 11.17 12.93
N LEU A 60 2.44 9.94 13.12
CA LEU A 60 3.86 9.70 13.26
C LEU A 60 4.54 9.77 11.89
N GLY A 61 5.62 10.52 11.78
CA GLY A 61 6.41 10.63 10.56
C GLY A 61 6.92 9.26 10.08
N SER A 62 7.08 9.11 8.76
CA SER A 62 7.55 7.86 8.13
C SER A 62 8.91 7.38 8.68
N VAL A 63 9.79 8.29 9.07
CA VAL A 63 11.09 7.98 9.66
C VAL A 63 10.92 7.27 11.00
N ILE A 64 10.09 7.80 11.90
CA ILE A 64 9.84 7.21 13.23
C ILE A 64 9.24 5.80 13.08
N ARG A 65 8.26 5.65 12.19
CA ARG A 65 7.66 4.33 11.92
C ARG A 65 8.68 3.35 11.33
N SER A 66 9.57 3.82 10.44
CA SER A 66 10.65 2.99 9.90
C SER A 66 11.65 2.56 10.97
N MET A 67 11.99 3.44 11.92
CA MET A 67 12.83 3.08 13.08
C MET A 67 12.19 2.01 13.95
N GLY A 68 10.87 2.10 14.19
CA GLY A 68 10.12 1.05 14.88
C GLY A 68 10.24 -0.30 14.17
N TRP A 69 10.07 -0.32 12.85
CA TRP A 69 10.24 -1.52 12.03
C TRP A 69 11.67 -2.07 12.07
N MET A 70 12.70 -1.21 12.06
CA MET A 70 14.10 -1.64 12.23
C MET A 70 14.30 -2.35 13.58
N GLY A 71 13.75 -1.79 14.66
CA GLY A 71 13.80 -2.42 15.98
C GLY A 71 13.12 -3.78 16.00
N LEU A 72 11.97 -3.93 15.33
CA LEU A 72 11.23 -5.20 15.24
C LEU A 72 11.97 -6.26 14.42
N LEU A 73 12.53 -5.87 13.25
CA LEU A 73 13.12 -6.78 12.26
C LEU A 73 14.62 -7.02 12.45
N SER A 74 15.29 -6.32 13.39
CA SER A 74 16.70 -6.54 13.68
C SER A 74 16.97 -7.98 14.13
N LYS A 75 18.25 -8.44 14.05
CA LYS A 75 18.63 -9.78 14.52
C LYS A 75 18.26 -10.02 15.99
N SER A 76 18.41 -8.99 16.83
CA SER A 76 18.00 -8.99 18.25
C SER A 76 16.59 -8.49 18.47
N GLY A 77 15.83 -8.26 17.40
CA GLY A 77 14.49 -7.67 17.41
C GLY A 77 13.42 -8.61 17.94
N LEU A 78 12.25 -8.02 18.20
CA LEU A 78 11.13 -8.73 18.82
C LEU A 78 10.67 -9.91 17.95
N VAL A 79 10.64 -9.76 16.63
CA VAL A 79 10.20 -10.83 15.71
C VAL A 79 11.09 -12.07 15.85
N ASN A 80 12.40 -11.91 15.76
CA ASN A 80 13.34 -13.02 15.93
C ASN A 80 13.25 -13.64 17.32
N LYS A 81 13.16 -12.84 18.38
CA LYS A 81 13.02 -13.35 19.76
C LYS A 81 11.76 -14.19 19.92
N LEU A 82 10.62 -13.74 19.40
CA LEU A 82 9.38 -14.50 19.47
C LEU A 82 9.46 -15.81 18.68
N LEU A 83 10.01 -15.79 17.47
CA LEU A 83 10.14 -17.00 16.64
C LEU A 83 11.06 -18.04 17.29
N ILE A 84 12.15 -17.62 17.93
CA ILE A 84 13.07 -18.51 18.69
C ILE A 84 12.34 -19.06 19.93
N GLN A 85 11.64 -18.24 20.70
CA GLN A 85 10.91 -18.67 21.88
C GLN A 85 9.79 -19.66 21.56
N MET A 86 9.14 -19.50 20.39
CA MET A 86 8.11 -20.42 19.90
C MET A 86 8.70 -21.71 19.31
N GLY A 87 10.02 -21.85 19.23
CA GLY A 87 10.69 -23.02 18.65
C GLY A 87 10.54 -23.15 17.12
N ILE A 88 10.14 -22.06 16.44
CA ILE A 88 9.93 -22.06 14.98
C ILE A 88 11.26 -21.97 14.24
N ILE A 89 12.23 -21.26 14.83
CA ILE A 89 13.58 -21.09 14.30
C ILE A 89 14.62 -21.33 15.41
N GLU A 90 15.77 -21.87 15.04
CA GLU A 90 16.89 -22.09 15.98
C GLU A 90 17.81 -20.88 16.05
N GLU A 91 17.98 -20.17 14.93
CA GLU A 91 18.84 -19.00 14.82
C GLU A 91 18.09 -17.78 14.29
N ALA A 92 18.59 -16.59 14.64
CA ALA A 92 17.98 -15.32 14.23
C ALA A 92 18.07 -15.11 12.70
N LEU A 93 16.93 -14.99 12.04
CA LEU A 93 16.82 -14.72 10.61
C LEU A 93 17.29 -13.31 10.26
N LYS A 94 17.91 -13.18 9.11
CA LYS A 94 18.26 -11.88 8.52
C LYS A 94 17.06 -11.30 7.80
N LEU A 95 16.12 -10.72 8.55
CA LEU A 95 14.89 -10.13 8.02
C LEU A 95 15.15 -8.77 7.36
N MET A 96 16.00 -7.92 7.95
CA MET A 96 16.36 -6.63 7.38
C MET A 96 17.15 -6.75 6.07
N TYR A 97 17.12 -5.68 5.29
CA TYR A 97 17.80 -5.56 4.00
C TYR A 97 17.26 -6.53 2.94
N THR A 98 15.96 -6.83 3.01
CA THR A 98 15.22 -7.66 2.06
C THR A 98 14.04 -6.90 1.45
N GLU A 99 13.64 -7.24 0.22
CA GLU A 99 12.45 -6.64 -0.41
C GLU A 99 11.19 -6.92 0.43
N GLY A 100 11.07 -8.14 0.96
CA GLY A 100 9.94 -8.54 1.80
C GLY A 100 9.77 -7.68 3.06
N ALA A 101 10.88 -7.33 3.73
CA ALA A 101 10.85 -6.46 4.90
C ALA A 101 10.35 -5.04 4.56
N VAL A 102 10.84 -4.48 3.44
CA VAL A 102 10.39 -3.17 2.97
C VAL A 102 8.91 -3.20 2.61
N ILE A 103 8.47 -4.22 1.85
CA ILE A 103 7.06 -4.40 1.47
C ILE A 103 6.18 -4.52 2.71
N ALA A 104 6.54 -5.34 3.70
CA ALA A 104 5.78 -5.52 4.94
C ALA A 104 5.64 -4.21 5.73
N ALA A 105 6.72 -3.44 5.83
CA ALA A 105 6.68 -2.13 6.47
C ALA A 105 5.79 -1.15 5.71
N VAL A 106 5.89 -1.07 4.38
CA VAL A 106 5.04 -0.22 3.53
C VAL A 106 3.58 -0.61 3.69
N ILE A 107 3.24 -1.90 3.63
CA ILE A 107 1.87 -2.38 3.85
C ILE A 107 1.32 -1.85 5.18
N SER A 108 2.06 -2.01 6.27
CA SER A 108 1.61 -1.55 7.59
C SER A 108 1.43 -0.04 7.68
N MET A 109 2.23 0.72 6.93
CA MET A 109 2.16 2.18 6.90
C MET A 109 0.97 2.69 6.08
N GLU A 110 0.59 1.96 5.03
CA GLU A 110 -0.47 2.35 4.10
C GLU A 110 -1.84 1.73 4.48
N LEU A 111 -1.86 0.70 5.33
CA LEU A 111 -3.08 0.05 5.81
C LEU A 111 -4.14 1.04 6.33
N PRO A 112 -3.81 2.00 7.21
CA PRO A 112 -4.80 2.94 7.74
C PRO A 112 -5.45 3.78 6.64
N LEU A 113 -4.67 4.27 5.67
CA LEU A 113 -5.18 5.06 4.55
C LEU A 113 -6.15 4.24 3.69
N MET A 114 -5.78 3.02 3.35
CA MET A 114 -6.64 2.11 2.58
C MET A 114 -7.93 1.79 3.33
N ILE A 115 -7.85 1.47 4.63
CA ILE A 115 -9.02 1.15 5.44
C ILE A 115 -9.99 2.34 5.47
N LEU A 116 -9.51 3.55 5.77
CA LEU A 116 -10.37 4.74 5.87
C LEU A 116 -11.04 5.05 4.53
N THR A 117 -10.32 4.92 3.41
CA THR A 117 -10.87 5.14 2.07
C THR A 117 -11.96 4.11 1.76
N LEU A 118 -11.72 2.83 2.07
CA LEU A 118 -12.71 1.77 1.88
C LEU A 118 -13.93 1.93 2.79
N VAL A 119 -13.73 2.30 4.06
CA VAL A 119 -14.83 2.56 5.01
C VAL A 119 -15.78 3.62 4.45
N THR A 120 -15.24 4.75 3.98
CA THR A 120 -16.04 5.82 3.39
C THR A 120 -16.86 5.34 2.19
N ALA A 121 -16.25 4.53 1.33
CA ALA A 121 -16.95 3.96 0.16
C ALA A 121 -18.02 2.94 0.56
N ILE A 122 -17.74 2.08 1.54
CA ILE A 122 -18.71 1.08 2.01
C ILE A 122 -19.89 1.73 2.73
N GLU A 123 -19.66 2.80 3.49
CA GLU A 123 -20.71 3.54 4.19
C GLU A 123 -21.63 4.33 3.26
N SER A 124 -21.19 4.70 2.07
CA SER A 124 -22.03 5.34 1.07
C SER A 124 -23.03 4.38 0.41
N ILE A 125 -22.87 3.07 0.57
CA ILE A 125 -23.76 2.06 0.01
C ILE A 125 -24.99 1.89 0.90
N ASN A 126 -26.20 2.01 0.31
CA ASN A 126 -27.44 1.78 1.05
C ASN A 126 -27.50 0.31 1.54
N PRO A 127 -27.58 0.06 2.87
CA PRO A 127 -27.64 -1.27 3.42
C PRO A 127 -28.87 -2.07 2.99
N ASP A 128 -29.94 -1.43 2.58
CA ASP A 128 -31.17 -2.06 2.13
C ASP A 128 -30.98 -2.89 0.85
N LEU A 129 -29.99 -2.55 0.02
CA LEU A 129 -29.66 -3.31 -1.17
C LEU A 129 -29.18 -4.72 -0.86
N GLU A 130 -28.34 -4.87 0.18
CA GLU A 130 -27.87 -6.17 0.65
C GLU A 130 -29.03 -6.98 1.26
N GLN A 131 -29.89 -6.33 2.06
CA GLN A 131 -31.04 -6.96 2.68
C GLN A 131 -32.09 -7.41 1.64
N ALA A 132 -32.37 -6.58 0.65
CA ALA A 132 -33.28 -6.95 -0.43
C ALA A 132 -32.83 -8.21 -1.17
N ALA A 133 -31.54 -8.32 -1.47
CA ALA A 133 -31.00 -9.52 -2.12
C ALA A 133 -31.13 -10.78 -1.23
N LEU A 134 -30.86 -10.65 0.06
CA LEU A 134 -31.03 -11.76 1.01
C LEU A 134 -32.49 -12.20 1.09
N ASN A 135 -33.44 -11.25 1.10
CA ASN A 135 -34.88 -11.54 1.10
C ASN A 135 -35.35 -12.22 -0.19
N MET A 136 -34.67 -11.96 -1.31
CA MET A 136 -34.89 -12.66 -2.60
C MET A 136 -34.22 -14.05 -2.68
N GLY A 137 -33.62 -14.52 -1.57
CA GLY A 137 -33.02 -15.86 -1.50
C GLY A 137 -31.54 -15.91 -1.90
N ALA A 138 -30.86 -14.78 -2.11
CA ALA A 138 -29.42 -14.77 -2.35
C ALA A 138 -28.66 -15.17 -1.08
N SER A 139 -27.60 -15.97 -1.22
CA SER A 139 -26.68 -16.22 -0.11
C SER A 139 -25.88 -14.97 0.24
N LYS A 140 -25.32 -14.90 1.45
CA LYS A 140 -24.45 -13.79 1.89
C LYS A 140 -23.27 -13.57 0.93
N ALA A 141 -22.67 -14.65 0.42
CA ALA A 141 -21.60 -14.58 -0.54
C ALA A 141 -22.07 -14.00 -1.89
N GLN A 142 -23.27 -14.37 -2.35
CA GLN A 142 -23.85 -13.80 -3.58
C GLN A 142 -24.18 -12.31 -3.41
N ALA A 143 -24.80 -11.90 -2.30
CA ALA A 143 -25.08 -10.51 -2.01
C ALA A 143 -23.79 -9.68 -1.94
N PHE A 144 -22.74 -10.22 -1.32
CA PHE A 144 -21.42 -9.58 -1.29
C PHE A 144 -20.82 -9.43 -2.70
N LEU A 145 -20.66 -10.52 -3.44
CA LEU A 145 -19.96 -10.54 -4.72
C LEU A 145 -20.72 -9.82 -5.85
N ARG A 146 -22.07 -9.86 -5.84
CA ARG A 146 -22.89 -9.33 -6.93
C ARG A 146 -23.42 -7.92 -6.67
N ILE A 147 -23.47 -7.48 -5.40
CA ILE A 147 -24.02 -6.17 -5.04
C ILE A 147 -22.95 -5.32 -4.36
N LYS A 148 -22.46 -5.76 -3.21
CA LYS A 148 -21.59 -4.92 -2.39
C LYS A 148 -20.23 -4.67 -3.02
N LEU A 149 -19.55 -5.71 -3.45
CA LEU A 149 -18.22 -5.59 -4.04
C LEU A 149 -18.21 -4.69 -5.29
N PRO A 150 -19.13 -4.84 -6.27
CA PRO A 150 -19.21 -3.90 -7.39
C PRO A 150 -19.46 -2.46 -6.95
N LEU A 151 -20.34 -2.22 -6.00
CA LEU A 151 -20.64 -0.88 -5.49
C LEU A 151 -19.45 -0.27 -4.70
N THR A 152 -18.53 -1.10 -4.20
CA THR A 152 -17.31 -0.64 -3.52
C THR A 152 -16.16 -0.33 -4.50
N VAL A 153 -16.27 -0.72 -5.78
CA VAL A 153 -15.20 -0.54 -6.79
C VAL A 153 -14.66 0.89 -6.86
N PRO A 154 -15.47 1.96 -6.85
CA PRO A 154 -14.93 3.32 -6.84
C PRO A 154 -14.01 3.60 -5.65
N GLY A 155 -14.35 3.11 -4.47
CA GLY A 155 -13.51 3.20 -3.28
C GLY A 155 -12.24 2.36 -3.38
N ILE A 156 -12.33 1.18 -4.00
CA ILE A 156 -11.16 0.34 -4.27
C ILE A 156 -10.20 1.07 -5.22
N ILE A 157 -10.70 1.68 -6.29
CA ILE A 157 -9.90 2.46 -7.24
C ILE A 157 -9.22 3.62 -6.53
N ALA A 158 -9.96 4.40 -5.76
CA ALA A 158 -9.42 5.54 -5.02
C ALA A 158 -8.35 5.10 -4.01
N GLY A 159 -8.65 4.13 -3.15
CA GLY A 159 -7.73 3.64 -2.13
C GLY A 159 -6.45 3.03 -2.71
N THR A 160 -6.58 2.16 -3.72
CA THR A 160 -5.42 1.54 -4.37
C THR A 160 -4.57 2.54 -5.13
N SER A 161 -5.18 3.55 -5.77
CA SER A 161 -4.44 4.63 -6.43
C SER A 161 -3.61 5.45 -5.43
N LEU A 162 -4.20 5.83 -4.29
CA LEU A 162 -3.50 6.56 -3.23
C LEU A 162 -2.34 5.74 -2.66
N VAL A 163 -2.59 4.48 -2.30
CA VAL A 163 -1.55 3.60 -1.73
C VAL A 163 -0.44 3.31 -2.74
N PHE A 164 -0.77 3.12 -4.02
CA PHE A 164 0.22 2.93 -5.07
C PHE A 164 1.14 4.14 -5.20
N VAL A 165 0.58 5.36 -5.30
CA VAL A 165 1.36 6.60 -5.40
C VAL A 165 2.26 6.77 -4.18
N GLN A 166 1.76 6.55 -2.96
CA GLN A 166 2.54 6.63 -1.74
C GLN A 166 3.67 5.58 -1.72
N SER A 167 3.38 4.35 -2.13
CA SER A 167 4.37 3.26 -2.20
C SER A 167 5.47 3.54 -3.21
N MET A 168 5.16 4.12 -4.38
CA MET A 168 6.15 4.53 -5.39
C MET A 168 7.13 5.59 -4.86
N ASN A 169 6.67 6.47 -3.97
CA ASN A 169 7.45 7.58 -3.42
C ASN A 169 8.14 7.25 -2.08
N THR A 170 8.08 5.98 -1.63
CA THR A 170 8.64 5.58 -0.34
C THR A 170 10.16 5.65 -0.32
N TYR A 171 10.72 6.72 0.29
CA TYR A 171 12.15 6.90 0.50
C TYR A 171 12.62 6.34 1.85
N SER A 172 12.07 6.88 2.96
CA SER A 172 12.56 6.59 4.31
C SER A 172 12.56 5.09 4.64
N THR A 173 11.47 4.41 4.32
CA THR A 173 11.30 2.98 4.58
C THR A 173 12.28 2.16 3.74
N ALA A 174 12.42 2.47 2.45
CA ALA A 174 13.37 1.78 1.57
C ALA A 174 14.82 2.00 2.00
N LYS A 175 15.21 3.23 2.36
CA LYS A 175 16.58 3.56 2.80
C LYS A 175 16.92 2.91 4.14
N MET A 176 16.00 2.94 5.12
CA MET A 176 16.27 2.47 6.48
C MET A 176 16.14 0.96 6.61
N ILE A 177 15.12 0.34 6.05
CA ILE A 177 14.86 -1.11 6.18
C ILE A 177 15.55 -1.89 5.07
N GLY A 178 15.57 -1.36 3.83
CA GLY A 178 16.20 -1.98 2.66
C GLY A 178 17.70 -1.72 2.58
N GLY A 179 18.17 -0.60 3.14
CA GLY A 179 19.59 -0.20 3.10
C GLY A 179 20.11 -0.02 1.68
N ALA A 180 21.43 -0.25 1.49
CA ALA A 180 22.07 -0.13 0.18
C ALA A 180 21.66 -1.22 -0.82
N LYS A 181 21.13 -2.35 -0.33
CA LYS A 181 20.75 -3.48 -1.19
C LYS A 181 19.45 -3.29 -1.94
N ILE A 182 18.49 -2.61 -1.31
CA ILE A 182 17.14 -2.42 -1.85
C ILE A 182 16.98 -0.97 -2.26
N GLN A 183 17.49 -0.67 -3.45
CA GLN A 183 17.33 0.66 -4.02
C GLN A 183 16.00 0.76 -4.76
N THR A 184 15.30 1.88 -4.54
CA THR A 184 14.08 2.31 -5.21
C THR A 184 14.35 3.61 -5.96
N MET A 185 13.44 4.02 -6.85
CA MET A 185 13.57 5.31 -7.55
C MET A 185 13.71 6.48 -6.57
N ALA A 186 12.95 6.49 -5.49
CA ALA A 186 13.05 7.53 -4.47
C ALA A 186 14.42 7.57 -3.78
N THR A 187 15.03 6.40 -3.50
CA THR A 187 16.38 6.34 -2.93
C THR A 187 17.46 6.72 -3.95
N ALA A 188 17.29 6.40 -5.24
CA ALA A 188 18.19 6.80 -6.29
C ALA A 188 18.15 8.32 -6.53
N ILE A 189 16.95 8.92 -6.57
CA ILE A 189 16.79 10.38 -6.67
C ILE A 189 17.51 11.09 -5.51
N TYR A 190 17.33 10.57 -4.29
CA TYR A 190 18.00 11.14 -3.12
C TYR A 190 19.52 11.03 -3.22
N ALA A 191 20.06 9.89 -3.66
CA ALA A 191 21.50 9.68 -3.84
C ALA A 191 22.09 10.65 -4.87
N GLU A 192 21.43 10.79 -6.05
CA GLU A 192 21.86 11.75 -7.07
C GLU A 192 21.88 13.18 -6.55
N MET A 193 20.86 13.58 -5.78
CA MET A 193 20.73 14.94 -5.27
C MET A 193 21.70 15.25 -4.12
N ASN A 194 21.83 14.36 -3.14
CA ASN A 194 22.51 14.65 -1.88
C ASN A 194 23.88 13.98 -1.74
N GLU A 195 24.12 12.83 -2.35
CA GLU A 195 25.38 12.09 -2.26
C GLU A 195 26.31 12.43 -3.43
N LEU A 196 25.76 12.50 -4.65
CA LEU A 196 26.50 12.78 -5.89
C LEU A 196 26.44 14.25 -6.34
N LEU A 197 25.57 15.06 -5.71
CA LEU A 197 25.33 16.48 -6.05
C LEU A 197 24.98 16.70 -7.53
N ASN A 198 24.42 15.70 -8.17
CA ASN A 198 24.02 15.69 -9.58
C ASN A 198 22.54 16.10 -9.73
N TRP A 199 22.26 17.37 -9.48
CA TRP A 199 20.92 17.94 -9.53
C TRP A 199 20.16 17.71 -10.84
N PRO A 200 20.83 17.82 -12.04
CA PRO A 200 20.15 17.53 -13.29
C PRO A 200 19.67 16.09 -13.43
N ALA A 201 20.45 15.10 -12.95
CA ALA A 201 20.05 13.71 -12.97
C ALA A 201 18.91 13.44 -11.98
N ALA A 202 18.98 13.99 -10.75
CA ALA A 202 17.91 13.88 -9.76
C ALA A 202 16.59 14.46 -10.30
N ALA A 203 16.62 15.63 -10.95
CA ALA A 203 15.44 16.25 -11.55
C ALA A 203 14.87 15.38 -12.69
N ALA A 204 15.73 14.81 -13.55
CA ALA A 204 15.30 13.94 -14.64
C ALA A 204 14.64 12.65 -14.12
N LEU A 205 15.23 12.01 -13.11
CA LEU A 205 14.67 10.80 -12.48
C LEU A 205 13.33 11.10 -11.77
N SER A 206 13.21 12.25 -11.09
CA SER A 206 11.98 12.68 -10.45
C SER A 206 10.85 12.88 -11.46
N LEU A 207 11.17 13.50 -12.61
CA LEU A 207 10.19 13.71 -13.68
C LEU A 207 9.76 12.38 -14.32
N ILE A 208 10.70 11.45 -14.54
CA ILE A 208 10.39 10.10 -15.04
C ILE A 208 9.47 9.37 -14.05
N LEU A 209 9.79 9.41 -12.74
CA LEU A 209 8.97 8.78 -11.70
C LEU A 209 7.57 9.38 -11.66
N LEU A 210 7.46 10.72 -11.71
CA LEU A 210 6.18 11.44 -11.71
C LEU A 210 5.32 11.04 -12.91
N VAL A 211 5.86 11.16 -14.13
CA VAL A 211 5.12 10.86 -15.37
C VAL A 211 4.68 9.39 -15.37
N PHE A 212 5.57 8.48 -14.96
CA PHE A 212 5.25 7.07 -14.91
C PHE A 212 4.15 6.77 -13.88
N THR A 213 4.25 7.31 -12.67
CA THR A 213 3.26 7.10 -11.60
C THR A 213 1.88 7.63 -12.02
N LEU A 214 1.83 8.83 -12.63
CA LEU A 214 0.60 9.40 -13.15
C LEU A 214 0.01 8.57 -14.29
N ALA A 215 0.85 8.12 -15.24
CA ALA A 215 0.41 7.30 -16.36
C ALA A 215 -0.19 5.97 -15.89
N VAL A 216 0.49 5.26 -14.98
CA VAL A 216 0.00 3.99 -14.44
C VAL A 216 -1.32 4.20 -13.66
N THR A 217 -1.38 5.21 -12.81
CA THR A 217 -2.58 5.50 -12.03
C THR A 217 -3.77 5.87 -12.93
N TYR A 218 -3.53 6.70 -13.94
CA TYR A 218 -4.56 7.09 -14.91
C TYR A 218 -5.08 5.89 -15.70
N VAL A 219 -4.18 5.07 -16.27
CA VAL A 219 -4.55 3.89 -17.06
C VAL A 219 -5.31 2.88 -16.19
N TYR A 220 -4.82 2.65 -14.96
CA TYR A 220 -5.48 1.76 -14.00
C TYR A 220 -6.89 2.24 -13.65
N ALA A 221 -7.05 3.51 -13.28
CA ALA A 221 -8.34 4.10 -12.93
C ALA A 221 -9.30 4.04 -14.14
N HIS A 222 -8.85 4.44 -15.32
CA HIS A 222 -9.67 4.45 -16.53
C HIS A 222 -10.16 3.04 -16.94
N ILE A 223 -9.29 2.02 -16.86
CA ILE A 223 -9.66 0.64 -17.17
C ILE A 223 -10.73 0.12 -16.20
N LEU A 224 -10.58 0.40 -14.90
CA LEU A 224 -11.53 -0.06 -13.91
C LEU A 224 -12.86 0.69 -13.97
N GLU A 225 -12.83 2.00 -14.15
CA GLU A 225 -14.06 2.82 -14.29
C GLU A 225 -14.86 2.43 -15.51
N THR A 226 -14.23 2.23 -16.66
CA THR A 226 -14.93 1.82 -17.89
C THR A 226 -15.55 0.43 -17.79
N ARG A 227 -14.89 -0.49 -17.08
CA ARG A 227 -15.47 -1.81 -16.79
C ARG A 227 -16.61 -1.74 -15.79
N TYR A 228 -16.46 -0.88 -14.76
CA TYR A 228 -17.48 -0.67 -13.74
C TYR A 228 -18.77 -0.07 -14.32
N VAL A 229 -18.66 0.97 -15.14
CA VAL A 229 -19.82 1.59 -15.81
C VAL A 229 -20.58 0.58 -16.68
N LYS A 230 -19.88 -0.31 -17.40
CA LYS A 230 -20.50 -1.36 -18.18
C LYS A 230 -21.28 -2.39 -17.33
N VAL A 231 -20.85 -2.66 -16.11
CA VAL A 231 -21.53 -3.60 -15.19
C VAL A 231 -22.78 -2.97 -14.55
N MET A 232 -22.80 -1.66 -14.37
CA MET A 232 -23.94 -0.91 -13.77
C MET A 232 -25.06 -0.61 -14.76
N HIS A 233 -24.79 -0.66 -16.07
CA HIS A 233 -25.77 -0.45 -17.13
C HIS A 233 -26.40 -1.76 -17.68
N LEU A 234 -26.05 -2.93 -17.10
CA LEU A 234 -26.69 -4.22 -17.31
C LEU A 234 -27.59 -4.60 -16.13
#